data_27955b2179096e9a5fce455cf750e182
#
_entry.id   27955b2179096e9a5fce455cf750e182
#
_cell.length_a   1.000
_cell.length_b   1.000
_cell.length_c   1.000
_cell.angle_alpha   90.00
_cell.angle_beta   90.00
_cell.angle_gamma   90.00
#
_symmetry.space_group_name_H-M   'P 1'
#
loop_
_entity.id
_entity.type
_entity.pdbx_description
1 polymer ?
#
loop_
_entity_poly.entity_id
_entity_poly.type
_entity_poly.pdbx_seq_one_letter_code
_entity_poly.pdbx_strand_id
1 'polypeptide(L)' 'MLSDTDLSVLRFAARAPRSIGAREDAVRAELGMQPIRYYQHLNRLLDSPDALAAEPQLVRRLQRLRDDQRSPNL' A
#
# COMPACT_ATOMS: atom_id res chain seq x y z
N MET A 1 -4.82 -0.23 -16.67
CA MET A 1 -3.36 -0.27 -16.70
C MET A 1 -2.80 0.54 -15.57
N LEU A 2 -1.79 0.02 -14.89
CA LEU A 2 -1.22 0.74 -13.76
C LEU A 2 -0.29 1.85 -14.23
N SER A 3 -0.36 2.99 -13.55
CA SER A 3 0.53 4.11 -13.85
C SER A 3 1.87 3.89 -13.18
N ASP A 4 2.86 4.73 -13.49
CA ASP A 4 4.15 4.66 -12.83
C ASP A 4 4.02 4.94 -11.35
N THR A 5 3.15 5.87 -10.97
CA THR A 5 2.88 6.15 -9.56
C THR A 5 2.25 4.93 -8.88
N ASP A 6 1.33 4.25 -9.54
CA ASP A 6 0.71 3.03 -9.00
C ASP A 6 1.78 1.97 -8.72
N LEU A 7 2.69 1.78 -9.66
CA LEU A 7 3.76 0.79 -9.50
C LEU A 7 4.72 1.20 -8.39
N SER A 8 5.04 2.47 -8.27
CA SER A 8 5.91 2.96 -7.20
C SER A 8 5.29 2.72 -5.83
N VAL A 9 4.00 2.97 -5.70
CA VAL A 9 3.28 2.74 -4.43
C VAL A 9 3.27 1.24 -4.09
N LEU A 10 2.99 0.38 -5.06
CA LEU A 10 2.97 -1.06 -4.81
C LEU A 10 4.36 -1.59 -4.44
N ARG A 11 5.39 -1.15 -5.14
CA ARG A 11 6.75 -1.60 -4.86
C ARG A 11 7.19 -1.13 -3.48
N PHE A 12 6.86 0.10 -3.12
CA PHE A 12 7.16 0.60 -1.78
C PHE A 12 6.43 -0.22 -0.73
N ALA A 13 5.16 -0.51 -0.94
CA ALA A 13 4.34 -1.26 0.02
C ALA A 13 4.93 -2.66 0.28
N ALA A 14 5.58 -3.25 -0.71
CA ALA A 14 6.18 -4.57 -0.57
C ALA A 14 7.32 -4.59 0.45
N ARG A 15 7.99 -3.45 0.66
CA ARG A 15 9.16 -3.35 1.54
C ARG A 15 9.02 -2.29 2.61
N ALA A 16 7.82 -1.77 2.80
CA ALA A 16 7.62 -0.69 3.75
C ALA A 16 7.98 -1.10 5.18
N PRO A 17 8.57 -0.21 5.96
CA PRO A 17 8.85 -0.51 7.36
C PRO A 17 7.58 -0.82 8.13
N ARG A 18 7.69 -1.67 9.17
CA ARG A 18 6.52 -2.02 9.96
C ARG A 18 6.12 -0.91 10.91
N SER A 19 7.08 -0.15 11.42
CA SER A 19 6.78 0.95 12.30
C SER A 19 6.10 2.06 11.54
N ILE A 20 5.02 2.62 12.08
CA ILE A 20 4.25 3.66 11.43
C ILE A 20 5.13 4.88 11.20
N GLY A 21 5.89 5.31 12.20
CA GLY A 21 6.75 6.49 12.05
C GLY A 21 7.79 6.31 10.96
N ALA A 22 8.48 5.18 10.95
CA ALA A 22 9.48 4.91 9.94
C ALA A 22 8.86 4.79 8.56
N ARG A 23 7.68 4.19 8.47
CA ARG A 23 6.99 4.04 7.18
C ARG A 23 6.58 5.39 6.62
N GLU A 24 6.05 6.27 7.46
CA GLU A 24 5.61 7.59 7.00
C GLU A 24 6.79 8.47 6.60
N ASP A 25 7.91 8.38 7.33
CA ASP A 25 9.10 9.11 6.96
C ASP A 25 9.62 8.59 5.60
N ALA A 26 9.58 7.29 5.38
CA ALA A 26 10.01 6.70 4.12
C ALA A 26 9.08 7.10 2.96
N VAL A 27 7.78 7.19 3.22
CA VAL A 27 6.82 7.65 2.20
C VAL A 27 7.19 9.06 1.72
N ARG A 28 7.48 9.94 2.65
CA ARG A 28 7.85 11.31 2.28
C ARG A 28 9.18 11.34 1.53
N ALA A 29 10.17 10.59 2.01
CA ALA A 29 11.49 10.61 1.42
C ALA A 29 11.57 9.90 0.08
N GLU A 30 10.91 8.76 -0.05
CA GLU A 30 11.06 7.93 -1.25
C GLU A 30 9.99 8.17 -2.29
N LEU A 31 8.77 8.44 -1.87
CA LEU A 31 7.68 8.65 -2.80
C LEU A 31 7.35 10.13 -3.00
N GLY A 32 7.86 11.00 -2.14
CA GLY A 32 7.53 12.42 -2.22
C GLY A 32 6.06 12.69 -1.96
N MET A 33 5.37 11.82 -1.21
CA MET A 33 3.95 11.95 -0.96
C MET A 33 3.68 12.21 0.50
N GLN A 34 2.56 12.81 0.81
CA GLN A 34 2.08 12.90 2.16
C GLN A 34 1.58 11.50 2.56
N PRO A 35 1.78 11.06 3.79
CA PRO A 35 1.36 9.72 4.20
C PRO A 35 -0.12 9.42 3.94
N ILE A 36 -1.02 10.39 4.18
CA ILE A 36 -2.43 10.16 3.96
C ILE A 36 -2.71 9.89 2.48
N ARG A 37 -2.01 10.56 1.58
CA ARG A 37 -2.17 10.32 0.15
C ARG A 37 -1.68 8.93 -0.24
N TYR A 38 -0.57 8.49 0.36
CA TYR A 38 -0.05 7.17 0.12
C TYR A 38 -1.06 6.11 0.54
N TYR A 39 -1.63 6.23 1.74
CA TYR A 39 -2.59 5.23 2.23
C TYR A 39 -3.87 5.22 1.38
N GLN A 40 -4.34 6.38 0.97
CA GLN A 40 -5.52 6.45 0.10
C GLN A 40 -5.24 5.80 -1.26
N HIS A 41 -4.06 6.06 -1.81
CA HIS A 41 -3.67 5.50 -3.10
C HIS A 41 -3.53 3.98 -2.99
N LEU A 42 -2.87 3.51 -1.94
CA LEU A 42 -2.71 2.08 -1.72
C LEU A 42 -4.05 1.39 -1.55
N ASN A 43 -4.97 1.97 -0.79
CA ASN A 43 -6.29 1.38 -0.62
C ASN A 43 -7.01 1.22 -1.96
N ARG A 44 -6.93 2.19 -2.84
CA ARG A 44 -7.55 2.06 -4.16
C ARG A 44 -6.88 0.94 -4.97
N LEU A 45 -5.56 0.82 -4.87
CA LEU A 45 -4.86 -0.23 -5.59
C LEU A 45 -5.20 -1.62 -5.07
N LEU A 46 -5.44 -1.75 -3.78
CA LEU A 46 -5.80 -3.06 -3.23
C LEU A 46 -7.15 -3.55 -3.73
N ASP A 47 -7.99 -2.66 -4.26
CA ASP A 47 -9.26 -3.04 -4.82
C ASP A 47 -9.22 -3.02 -6.36
N SER A 48 -8.07 -2.79 -6.96
CA SER A 48 -7.93 -2.69 -8.42
C SER A 48 -7.64 -4.06 -9.04
N PRO A 49 -8.40 -4.48 -10.04
CA PRO A 49 -8.08 -5.73 -10.74
C PRO A 49 -6.71 -5.70 -11.42
N ASP A 50 -6.27 -4.52 -11.89
CA ASP A 50 -4.98 -4.40 -12.54
C ASP A 50 -3.85 -4.63 -11.54
N ALA A 51 -3.98 -4.12 -10.32
CA ALA A 51 -2.98 -4.33 -9.29
C ALA A 51 -2.94 -5.80 -8.88
N LEU A 52 -4.09 -6.43 -8.73
CA LEU A 52 -4.16 -7.84 -8.39
C LEU A 52 -3.54 -8.70 -9.49
N ALA A 53 -3.75 -8.36 -10.74
CA ALA A 53 -3.16 -9.10 -11.85
C ALA A 53 -1.63 -8.93 -11.90
N ALA A 54 -1.14 -7.74 -11.57
CA ALA A 54 0.29 -7.46 -11.62
C ALA A 54 1.05 -8.07 -10.43
N GLU A 55 0.45 -8.02 -9.24
CA GLU A 55 1.12 -8.46 -8.01
C GLU A 55 0.15 -9.24 -7.12
N PRO A 56 -0.28 -10.41 -7.55
CA PRO A 56 -1.38 -11.10 -6.85
C PRO A 56 -1.05 -11.46 -5.40
N GLN A 57 0.15 -11.95 -5.13
CA GLN A 57 0.48 -12.35 -3.77
C GLN A 57 0.65 -11.16 -2.86
N LEU A 58 1.29 -10.10 -3.34
CA LEU A 58 1.48 -8.88 -2.58
C LEU A 58 0.14 -8.24 -2.25
N VAL A 59 -0.73 -8.09 -3.24
CA VAL A 59 -2.03 -7.45 -3.04
C VAL A 59 -2.86 -8.26 -2.04
N ARG A 60 -2.88 -9.59 -2.15
CA ARG A 60 -3.64 -10.41 -1.21
C ARG A 60 -3.09 -10.32 0.20
N ARG A 61 -1.76 -10.26 0.35
CA ARG A 61 -1.16 -10.11 1.66
C ARG A 61 -1.53 -8.76 2.28
N LEU A 62 -1.48 -7.70 1.49
CA LEU A 62 -1.82 -6.37 1.99
C LEU A 62 -3.31 -6.24 2.31
N GLN A 63 -4.16 -6.91 1.52
CA GLN A 63 -5.59 -6.96 1.82
C GLN A 63 -5.84 -7.63 3.16
N ARG A 64 -5.15 -8.73 3.46
CA ARG A 64 -5.31 -9.40 4.74
C ARG A 64 -4.84 -8.52 5.89
N LEU A 65 -3.72 -7.81 5.74
CA LEU A 65 -3.26 -6.92 6.79
C LEU A 65 -4.24 -5.77 7.01
N ARG A 66 -4.81 -5.23 5.93
CA ARG A 66 -5.82 -4.18 6.03
C ARG A 66 -7.06 -4.68 6.77
N ASP A 67 -7.52 -5.87 6.41
CA ASP A 67 -8.71 -6.45 7.02
C ASP A 67 -8.48 -6.75 8.49
N ASP A 68 -7.32 -7.23 8.89
CA ASP A 68 -7.00 -7.47 10.27
C ASP A 68 -7.01 -6.18 11.07
N GLN A 69 -6.53 -5.07 10.52
CA GLN A 69 -6.53 -3.82 11.21
C GLN A 69 -7.91 -3.20 11.30
N ARG A 70 -8.75 -3.46 10.33
CA ARG A 70 -10.10 -2.92 10.31
C ARG A 70 -11.07 -3.71 11.12
N SER A 71 -10.79 -4.98 11.33
CA SER A 71 -11.69 -5.86 12.00
C SER A 71 -11.59 -5.65 13.43
N PRO A 72 -12.41 -4.98 14.07
CA PRO A 72 -12.33 -4.77 15.43
C PRO A 72 -12.62 -5.98 16.05
N ASN A 73 -11.91 -6.57 16.74
CA ASN A 73 -12.27 -7.67 17.38
C ASN A 73 -13.41 -7.55 18.11
N LEU A 74 -14.32 -8.01 17.87
CA LEU A 74 -15.55 -7.95 18.54
C LEU A 74 -15.58 -8.64 19.80
#